data_5fcf1b698057f969150254067a23eb69
#
_entry.id   5fcf1b698057f969150254067a23eb69
#
_cell.length_a   1.000
_cell.length_b   1.000
_cell.length_c   1.000
_cell.angle_alpha   90.00
_cell.angle_beta   90.00
_cell.angle_gamma   90.00
#
_symmetry.space_group_name_H-M   'P 1'
#
loop_
_entity.id
_entity.type
_entity.pdbx_description
1 polymer ?
#
loop_
_entity_poly.entity_id
_entity_poly.type
_entity_poly.pdbx_seq_one_letter_code
_entity_poly.pdbx_strand_id
1 'polypeptide(L)'
;MLRNHTLKLSLITLSSAALMACGSGKAPVTSSKAEISGKAVKGLIANGQVELFGIAGGVQQLLDSTVTDDQGDYQLDVPDTYSGPVKLVVTAVPGTTMLCDAPAGCDGVAFGEDMPLSVGTSMKAVMRNVLPNQPVNIYVTPLTNMAAAHAENAGLSAESIAAANEKVANLFELPGNFVSIEPVN
;
A
#
# COMPACT_ATOMS: atom_id res chain seq x y z
N MET A 1 -69.40 21.73 70.68
CA MET A 1 -68.00 21.66 71.08
C MET A 1 -67.39 20.46 70.36
N LEU A 2 -66.91 20.62 69.11
CA LEU A 2 -66.11 19.58 68.43
C LEU A 2 -64.87 20.22 67.83
N ARG A 3 -63.76 19.70 68.19
CA ARG A 3 -62.43 20.12 67.68
C ARG A 3 -62.13 19.35 66.40
N ASN A 4 -61.95 20.10 65.36
CA ASN A 4 -61.45 19.55 64.07
C ASN A 4 -59.96 19.39 64.13
N HIS A 5 -59.45 18.18 63.95
CA HIS A 5 -58.07 17.88 63.70
C HIS A 5 -57.86 17.76 62.19
N THR A 6 -57.23 18.74 61.62
CA THR A 6 -56.79 18.69 60.25
C THR A 6 -55.49 17.92 60.13
N LEU A 7 -55.54 16.78 59.50
CA LEU A 7 -54.39 15.93 59.15
C LEU A 7 -53.63 16.56 57.97
N LYS A 8 -52.43 17.03 58.22
CA LYS A 8 -51.55 17.51 57.15
C LYS A 8 -50.81 16.30 56.53
N LEU A 9 -51.16 15.99 55.30
CA LEU A 9 -50.48 15.01 54.52
C LEU A 9 -49.20 15.63 53.92
N SER A 10 -48.03 15.18 54.42
CA SER A 10 -46.73 15.64 53.94
C SER A 10 -46.34 14.83 52.70
N LEU A 11 -46.28 15.51 51.54
CA LEU A 11 -45.83 14.91 50.29
C LEU A 11 -44.32 14.85 50.27
N ILE A 12 -43.74 13.66 50.37
CA ILE A 12 -42.33 13.43 50.23
C ILE A 12 -42.02 13.26 48.73
N THR A 13 -41.42 14.27 48.15
CA THR A 13 -40.89 14.20 46.78
C THR A 13 -39.56 13.46 46.79
N LEU A 14 -39.54 12.26 46.23
CA LEU A 14 -38.31 11.50 45.95
C LEU A 14 -37.60 12.12 44.77
N SER A 15 -36.54 12.86 45.02
CA SER A 15 -35.62 13.33 43.95
C SER A 15 -34.72 12.19 43.51
N SER A 16 -35.02 11.63 42.34
CA SER A 16 -34.15 10.66 41.68
C SER A 16 -32.91 11.38 41.12
N ALA A 17 -31.77 11.28 41.77
CA ALA A 17 -30.49 11.69 41.23
C ALA A 17 -30.06 10.69 40.11
N ALA A 18 -30.18 11.09 38.88
CA ALA A 18 -29.60 10.37 37.74
C ALA A 18 -28.08 10.57 37.77
N LEU A 19 -27.35 9.56 38.22
CA LEU A 19 -25.91 9.46 38.03
C LEU A 19 -25.63 9.27 36.52
N MET A 20 -25.24 10.36 35.85
CA MET A 20 -24.60 10.26 34.54
C MET A 20 -23.21 9.68 34.75
N ALA A 21 -23.08 8.37 34.57
CA ALA A 21 -21.78 7.72 34.37
C ALA A 21 -21.22 8.20 33.03
N CYS A 22 -20.31 9.18 33.06
CA CYS A 22 -19.39 9.43 31.95
C CYS A 22 -18.53 8.17 31.79
N GLY A 23 -19.04 7.20 31.03
CA GLY A 23 -18.21 6.13 30.49
C GLY A 23 -17.22 6.79 29.53
N SER A 24 -15.95 6.84 29.91
CA SER A 24 -14.85 7.09 28.99
C SER A 24 -14.81 5.95 28.00
N GLY A 25 -15.69 5.99 27.01
CA GLY A 25 -15.64 5.15 25.84
C GLY A 25 -14.36 5.52 25.11
N LYS A 26 -13.30 4.76 25.36
CA LYS A 26 -12.13 4.74 24.50
C LYS A 26 -12.68 4.37 23.12
N ALA A 27 -12.74 5.33 22.20
CA ALA A 27 -13.09 5.05 20.82
C ALA A 27 -12.21 3.87 20.36
N PRO A 28 -12.75 2.88 19.65
CA PRO A 28 -11.91 1.85 19.09
C PRO A 28 -10.84 2.56 18.25
N VAL A 29 -9.59 2.39 18.63
CA VAL A 29 -8.46 2.78 17.79
C VAL A 29 -8.55 1.81 16.63
N THR A 30 -9.16 2.20 15.54
CA THR A 30 -9.00 1.52 14.25
C THR A 30 -7.51 1.68 13.95
N SER A 31 -6.74 0.63 14.24
CA SER A 31 -5.39 0.50 13.72
C SER A 31 -5.54 0.46 12.19
N SER A 32 -5.33 1.59 11.54
CA SER A 32 -5.25 1.60 10.09
C SER A 32 -3.90 1.00 9.76
N LYS A 33 -3.89 -0.24 9.25
CA LYS A 33 -2.68 -0.82 8.69
C LYS A 33 -2.12 0.12 7.64
N ALA A 34 -0.81 0.24 7.54
CA ALA A 34 -0.20 0.88 6.40
C ALA A 34 -0.50 0.01 5.17
N GLU A 35 -0.98 0.63 4.13
CA GLU A 35 -1.36 -0.02 2.88
C GLU A 35 -0.45 0.48 1.77
N ILE A 36 0.07 -0.43 0.96
CA ILE A 36 0.73 -0.12 -0.29
C ILE A 36 -0.21 -0.48 -1.42
N SER A 37 -0.63 0.53 -2.18
CA SER A 37 -1.39 0.34 -3.42
C SER A 37 -0.52 0.73 -4.61
N GLY A 38 -0.82 0.18 -5.79
CA GLY A 38 -0.10 0.53 -6.99
C GLY A 38 -0.51 -0.25 -8.20
N LYS A 39 0.25 -0.09 -9.26
CA LYS A 39 0.00 -0.72 -10.55
C LYS A 39 1.31 -1.23 -11.16
N ALA A 40 1.26 -2.38 -11.81
CA ALA A 40 2.37 -2.94 -12.56
C ALA A 40 2.17 -2.64 -14.05
N VAL A 41 3.08 -1.84 -14.62
CA VAL A 41 2.95 -1.31 -15.99
C VAL A 41 4.25 -1.48 -16.77
N LYS A 42 4.16 -2.32 -17.79
CA LYS A 42 4.90 -2.37 -19.05
C LYS A 42 3.94 -3.00 -20.03
N GLY A 43 3.00 -2.17 -20.64
CA GLY A 43 1.66 -2.69 -20.80
C GLY A 43 1.09 -3.09 -19.40
N LEU A 44 -0.20 -3.16 -19.24
CA LEU A 44 -0.80 -3.58 -17.97
C LEU A 44 -0.46 -5.05 -17.71
N ILE A 45 0.10 -5.38 -16.53
CA ILE A 45 0.45 -6.75 -16.16
C ILE A 45 -0.65 -7.33 -15.29
N ALA A 46 -1.45 -8.24 -15.85
CA ALA A 46 -2.54 -8.92 -15.15
C ALA A 46 -2.10 -10.30 -14.64
N ASN A 47 -2.66 -10.70 -13.49
CA ASN A 47 -2.41 -12.01 -12.86
C ASN A 47 -0.92 -12.25 -12.51
N GLY A 48 -0.12 -11.21 -12.31
CA GLY A 48 1.26 -11.29 -11.85
C GLY A 48 1.33 -11.45 -10.34
N GLN A 49 2.20 -12.33 -9.84
CA GLN A 49 2.48 -12.45 -8.41
C GLN A 49 3.22 -11.20 -7.93
N VAL A 50 2.70 -10.56 -6.89
CA VAL A 50 3.31 -9.37 -6.27
C VAL A 50 3.79 -9.74 -4.87
N GLU A 51 5.06 -9.47 -4.58
CA GLU A 51 5.67 -9.73 -3.29
C GLU A 51 6.29 -8.44 -2.72
N LEU A 52 6.00 -8.17 -1.46
CA LEU A 52 6.53 -7.03 -0.72
C LEU A 52 7.60 -7.52 0.26
N PHE A 53 8.80 -7.02 0.13
CA PHE A 53 9.91 -7.32 1.04
C PHE A 53 10.30 -6.08 1.85
N GLY A 54 10.36 -6.24 3.18
CA GLY A 54 11.05 -5.30 4.06
C GLY A 54 12.56 -5.53 4.01
N ILE A 55 13.34 -4.47 4.14
CA ILE A 55 14.80 -4.52 4.07
C ILE A 55 15.39 -4.03 5.39
N ALA A 56 16.17 -4.89 6.05
CA ALA A 56 16.90 -4.56 7.27
C ALA A 56 18.34 -5.02 7.16
N GLY A 57 19.31 -4.08 7.19
CA GLY A 57 20.74 -4.41 7.06
C GLY A 57 21.09 -5.15 5.77
N GLY A 58 20.40 -4.88 4.66
CA GLY A 58 20.56 -5.58 3.39
C GLY A 58 19.85 -6.94 3.30
N VAL A 59 19.27 -7.43 4.40
CA VAL A 59 18.49 -8.67 4.43
C VAL A 59 17.04 -8.37 4.06
N GLN A 60 16.47 -9.19 3.19
CA GLN A 60 15.09 -9.07 2.73
C GLN A 60 14.21 -10.07 3.48
N GLN A 61 13.06 -9.60 3.97
CA GLN A 61 12.03 -10.41 4.62
C GLN A 61 10.71 -10.17 3.92
N LEU A 62 10.02 -11.24 3.51
CA LEU A 62 8.68 -11.14 2.94
C LEU A 62 7.73 -10.58 4.02
N LEU A 63 7.04 -9.50 3.69
CA LEU A 63 6.04 -8.86 4.55
C LEU A 63 4.63 -9.26 4.14
N ASP A 64 4.34 -9.26 2.84
CA ASP A 64 3.02 -9.59 2.29
C ASP A 64 3.14 -10.00 0.82
N SER A 65 2.07 -10.60 0.27
CA SER A 65 1.99 -10.96 -1.14
C SER A 65 0.55 -10.94 -1.64
N THR A 66 0.38 -10.58 -2.91
CA THR A 66 -0.92 -10.53 -3.61
C THR A 66 -0.74 -10.87 -5.09
N VAL A 67 -1.77 -10.66 -5.90
CA VAL A 67 -1.75 -10.85 -7.35
C VAL A 67 -2.31 -9.57 -7.97
N THR A 68 -1.76 -9.14 -9.11
CA THR A 68 -2.34 -8.03 -9.87
C THR A 68 -3.68 -8.43 -10.47
N ASP A 69 -4.64 -7.49 -10.49
CA ASP A 69 -5.91 -7.66 -11.19
C ASP A 69 -5.77 -7.46 -12.72
N ASP A 70 -6.89 -7.48 -13.44
CA ASP A 70 -6.94 -7.32 -14.90
C ASP A 70 -6.51 -5.91 -15.37
N GLN A 71 -6.45 -4.93 -14.45
CA GLN A 71 -5.96 -3.58 -14.71
C GLN A 71 -4.50 -3.38 -14.27
N GLY A 72 -3.86 -4.44 -13.78
CA GLY A 72 -2.51 -4.41 -13.24
C GLY A 72 -2.44 -3.79 -11.83
N ASP A 73 -3.58 -3.50 -11.19
CA ASP A 73 -3.63 -2.92 -9.86
C ASP A 73 -3.36 -3.97 -8.78
N TYR A 74 -2.78 -3.55 -7.69
CA TYR A 74 -2.51 -4.39 -6.51
C TYR A 74 -2.59 -3.61 -5.21
N GLN A 75 -2.82 -4.33 -4.14
CA GLN A 75 -2.88 -3.83 -2.77
C GLN A 75 -2.19 -4.82 -1.82
N LEU A 76 -1.37 -4.29 -0.91
CA LEU A 76 -0.57 -5.05 0.05
C LEU A 76 -0.66 -4.39 1.43
N ASP A 77 -0.68 -5.21 2.46
CA ASP A 77 -0.64 -4.78 3.84
C ASP A 77 0.81 -4.67 4.34
N VAL A 78 1.13 -3.58 5.03
CA VAL A 78 2.40 -3.45 5.75
C VAL A 78 2.13 -3.71 7.23
N PRO A 79 2.87 -4.62 7.90
CA PRO A 79 2.72 -4.82 9.34
C PRO A 79 2.92 -3.53 10.12
N ASP A 80 2.06 -3.26 11.11
CA ASP A 80 2.11 -2.04 11.95
C ASP A 80 3.45 -1.86 12.68
N THR A 81 4.20 -2.94 12.83
CA THR A 81 5.53 -2.94 13.47
C THR A 81 6.67 -2.64 12.50
N TYR A 82 6.39 -2.57 11.19
CA TYR A 82 7.40 -2.33 10.18
C TYR A 82 7.51 -0.84 9.82
N SER A 83 8.73 -0.35 9.81
CA SER A 83 9.09 0.92 9.19
C SER A 83 10.47 0.78 8.56
N GLY A 84 10.65 1.36 7.38
CA GLY A 84 11.95 1.30 6.70
C GLY A 84 11.84 1.04 5.20
N PRO A 85 12.99 0.69 4.57
CA PRO A 85 13.04 0.45 3.14
C PRO A 85 12.25 -0.79 2.74
N VAL A 86 11.60 -0.72 1.57
CA VAL A 86 10.90 -1.85 0.98
C VAL A 86 11.33 -2.08 -0.47
N LYS A 87 11.22 -3.34 -0.88
CA LYS A 87 11.31 -3.77 -2.28
C LYS A 87 10.02 -4.49 -2.67
N LEU A 88 9.48 -4.13 -3.79
CA LEU A 88 8.33 -4.74 -4.44
C LEU A 88 8.80 -5.48 -5.67
N VAL A 89 8.31 -6.71 -5.84
CA VAL A 89 8.63 -7.55 -6.99
C VAL A 89 7.33 -8.05 -7.60
N VAL A 90 7.14 -7.79 -8.88
CA VAL A 90 6.07 -8.39 -9.67
C VAL A 90 6.69 -9.46 -10.57
N THR A 91 6.23 -10.70 -10.45
CA THR A 91 6.77 -11.84 -11.18
C THR A 91 5.68 -12.52 -12.02
N ALA A 92 5.97 -12.78 -13.27
CA ALA A 92 5.09 -13.55 -14.13
C ALA A 92 5.05 -15.02 -13.68
N VAL A 93 3.84 -15.50 -13.41
CA VAL A 93 3.50 -16.88 -13.09
C VAL A 93 2.64 -17.49 -14.22
N PRO A 94 2.33 -18.78 -14.24
CA PRO A 94 1.41 -19.34 -15.24
C PRO A 94 0.07 -18.61 -15.25
N GLY A 95 -0.33 -18.06 -16.40
CA GLY A 95 -1.54 -17.26 -16.57
C GLY A 95 -1.33 -15.75 -16.51
N THR A 96 -0.13 -15.27 -16.19
CA THR A 96 0.18 -13.84 -16.27
C THR A 96 0.17 -13.38 -17.73
N THR A 97 -0.55 -12.27 -17.97
CA THR A 97 -0.57 -11.58 -19.26
C THR A 97 -0.06 -10.16 -19.14
N MET A 98 0.32 -9.55 -20.24
CA MET A 98 0.51 -8.12 -20.33
C MET A 98 -0.16 -7.57 -21.59
N LEU A 99 -0.63 -6.35 -21.51
CA LEU A 99 -1.16 -5.64 -22.66
C LEU A 99 -0.01 -5.28 -23.61
N CYS A 100 -0.16 -5.57 -24.93
CA CYS A 100 0.81 -5.13 -25.91
C CYS A 100 0.81 -3.59 -26.01
N ASP A 101 1.91 -2.95 -25.62
CA ASP A 101 2.09 -1.51 -25.58
C ASP A 101 2.90 -0.93 -26.75
N ALA A 102 3.28 -1.77 -27.70
CA ALA A 102 4.01 -1.36 -28.90
C ALA A 102 3.05 -1.11 -30.09
N PRO A 103 3.03 0.11 -30.68
CA PRO A 103 2.15 0.41 -31.82
C PRO A 103 2.34 -0.53 -33.04
N ALA A 104 3.53 -1.12 -33.18
CA ALA A 104 3.83 -2.09 -34.24
C ALA A 104 3.38 -3.52 -33.92
N GLY A 105 2.80 -3.74 -32.71
CA GLY A 105 2.48 -5.06 -32.17
C GLY A 105 3.64 -5.68 -31.38
N CYS A 106 3.34 -6.77 -30.68
CA CYS A 106 4.27 -7.50 -29.81
C CYS A 106 4.24 -8.98 -30.22
N ASP A 107 5.29 -9.52 -30.84
CA ASP A 107 5.43 -10.93 -31.25
C ASP A 107 4.19 -11.53 -31.92
N GLY A 108 3.58 -10.74 -32.85
CA GLY A 108 2.39 -11.13 -33.60
C GLY A 108 1.06 -10.84 -32.93
N VAL A 109 1.08 -10.26 -31.72
CA VAL A 109 -0.10 -9.74 -31.00
C VAL A 109 -0.29 -8.27 -31.36
N ALA A 110 -1.52 -7.84 -31.63
CA ALA A 110 -1.81 -6.46 -31.98
C ALA A 110 -1.66 -5.51 -30.78
N PHE A 111 -1.42 -4.23 -31.07
CA PHE A 111 -1.42 -3.19 -30.04
C PHE A 111 -2.76 -3.19 -29.27
N GLY A 112 -2.68 -3.16 -27.96
CA GLY A 112 -3.85 -3.18 -27.09
C GLY A 112 -4.45 -4.55 -26.81
N GLU A 113 -3.87 -5.64 -27.34
CA GLU A 113 -4.30 -7.00 -27.07
C GLU A 113 -3.44 -7.65 -25.98
N ASP A 114 -4.01 -8.57 -25.22
CA ASP A 114 -3.30 -9.32 -24.19
C ASP A 114 -2.34 -10.36 -24.78
N MET A 115 -1.13 -10.41 -24.25
CA MET A 115 -0.15 -11.43 -24.60
C MET A 115 0.38 -12.13 -23.33
N PRO A 116 0.67 -13.45 -23.41
CA PRO A 116 1.23 -14.15 -22.27
C PRO A 116 2.65 -13.65 -21.95
N LEU A 117 2.92 -13.43 -20.66
CA LEU A 117 4.25 -13.09 -20.19
C LEU A 117 5.02 -14.38 -19.87
N SER A 118 6.30 -14.45 -20.28
CA SER A 118 7.14 -15.60 -19.96
C SER A 118 7.30 -15.75 -18.46
N VAL A 119 7.00 -16.96 -17.95
CA VAL A 119 7.11 -17.28 -16.52
C VAL A 119 8.52 -16.96 -15.99
N GLY A 120 8.59 -16.30 -14.85
CA GLY A 120 9.84 -15.85 -14.25
C GLY A 120 10.31 -14.46 -14.69
N THR A 121 9.66 -13.86 -15.72
CA THR A 121 9.88 -12.43 -16.00
C THR A 121 9.48 -11.62 -14.79
N SER A 122 10.35 -10.69 -14.33
CA SER A 122 10.03 -9.88 -13.17
C SER A 122 10.40 -8.42 -13.35
N MET A 123 9.63 -7.56 -12.69
CA MET A 123 9.93 -6.14 -12.52
C MET A 123 9.85 -5.75 -11.05
N LYS A 124 10.58 -4.70 -10.68
CA LYS A 124 10.77 -4.30 -9.29
C LYS A 124 10.58 -2.81 -9.11
N ALA A 125 10.22 -2.44 -7.89
CA ALA A 125 10.31 -1.08 -7.40
C ALA A 125 10.93 -1.09 -6.00
N VAL A 126 11.62 -0.01 -5.63
CA VAL A 126 12.20 0.17 -4.30
C VAL A 126 11.79 1.52 -3.74
N MET A 127 11.45 1.53 -2.46
CA MET A 127 11.15 2.76 -1.73
C MET A 127 11.99 2.81 -0.45
N ARG A 128 12.61 3.96 -0.20
CA ARG A 128 13.58 4.11 0.90
C ARG A 128 12.96 4.05 2.30
N ASN A 129 11.67 4.35 2.40
CA ASN A 129 10.99 4.38 3.69
C ASN A 129 9.46 4.25 3.52
N VAL A 130 8.90 3.30 4.24
CA VAL A 130 7.45 3.15 4.47
C VAL A 130 7.24 3.31 5.97
N LEU A 131 6.21 4.05 6.35
CA LEU A 131 5.90 4.33 7.75
C LEU A 131 4.64 3.58 8.18
N PRO A 132 4.55 3.16 9.45
CA PRO A 132 3.33 2.56 9.99
C PRO A 132 2.13 3.50 9.83
N ASN A 133 0.98 2.93 9.53
CA ASN A 133 -0.30 3.65 9.41
C ASN A 133 -0.32 4.79 8.38
N GLN A 134 0.61 4.80 7.42
CA GLN A 134 0.61 5.75 6.31
C GLN A 134 0.46 5.00 4.99
N PRO A 135 -0.67 5.15 4.30
CA PRO A 135 -0.84 4.57 2.97
C PRO A 135 0.14 5.23 1.99
N VAL A 136 0.70 4.44 1.08
CA VAL A 136 1.63 4.91 0.07
C VAL A 136 1.38 4.19 -1.26
N ASN A 137 1.52 4.92 -2.37
CA ASN A 137 1.49 4.32 -3.70
C ASN A 137 2.92 3.98 -4.13
N ILE A 138 3.09 2.77 -4.68
CA ILE A 138 4.32 2.33 -5.34
C ILE A 138 3.92 1.75 -6.69
N TYR A 139 4.49 2.27 -7.77
CA TYR A 139 4.23 1.78 -9.12
C TYR A 139 5.42 0.99 -9.63
N VAL A 140 5.15 -0.18 -10.23
CA VAL A 140 6.19 -1.03 -10.81
C VAL A 140 6.22 -0.80 -12.31
N THR A 141 7.28 -0.14 -12.79
CA THR A 141 7.48 0.28 -14.17
C THR A 141 8.89 -0.08 -14.64
N PRO A 142 9.21 -0.01 -15.94
CA PRO A 142 10.59 -0.16 -16.41
C PRO A 142 11.58 0.81 -15.72
N LEU A 143 11.14 2.03 -15.40
CA LEU A 143 11.99 3.03 -14.74
C LEU A 143 12.24 2.69 -13.27
N THR A 144 11.20 2.25 -12.54
CA THR A 144 11.38 1.80 -11.14
C THR A 144 12.19 0.51 -11.08
N ASN A 145 12.07 -0.38 -12.09
CA ASN A 145 12.89 -1.58 -12.20
C ASN A 145 14.40 -1.23 -12.42
N MET A 146 14.68 -0.22 -13.22
CA MET A 146 16.05 0.29 -13.39
C MET A 146 16.61 0.83 -12.07
N ALA A 147 15.84 1.62 -11.33
CA ALA A 147 16.24 2.12 -10.02
C ALA A 147 16.47 0.98 -9.01
N ALA A 148 15.57 -0.01 -9.00
CA ALA A 148 15.72 -1.19 -8.14
C ALA A 148 17.02 -1.96 -8.44
N ALA A 149 17.36 -2.17 -9.72
CA ALA A 149 18.60 -2.82 -10.12
C ALA A 149 19.85 -2.04 -9.64
N HIS A 150 19.83 -0.70 -9.72
CA HIS A 150 20.89 0.14 -9.17
C HIS A 150 21.01 0.01 -7.64
N ALA A 151 19.89 0.01 -6.93
CA ALA A 151 19.87 -0.13 -5.47
C ALA A 151 20.37 -1.52 -5.03
N GLU A 152 19.98 -2.59 -5.72
CA GLU A 152 20.42 -3.96 -5.46
C GLU A 152 21.94 -4.09 -5.60
N ASN A 153 22.53 -3.51 -6.63
CA ASN A 153 23.97 -3.49 -6.83
C ASN A 153 24.72 -2.67 -5.77
N ALA A 154 24.06 -1.75 -5.10
CA ALA A 154 24.62 -0.89 -4.06
C ALA A 154 24.27 -1.35 -2.62
N GLY A 155 23.69 -2.55 -2.44
CA GLY A 155 23.48 -3.20 -1.14
C GLY A 155 22.13 -2.93 -0.48
N LEU A 156 21.13 -2.39 -1.19
CA LEU A 156 19.75 -2.23 -0.72
C LEU A 156 19.62 -1.56 0.67
N SER A 157 20.35 -0.47 0.92
CA SER A 157 20.10 0.40 2.08
C SER A 157 19.12 1.53 1.75
N ALA A 158 18.60 2.21 2.76
CA ALA A 158 17.74 3.40 2.54
C ALA A 158 18.47 4.47 1.70
N GLU A 159 19.78 4.64 1.93
CA GLU A 159 20.63 5.59 1.21
C GLU A 159 20.86 5.16 -0.24
N SER A 160 21.18 3.88 -0.48
CA SER A 160 21.38 3.36 -1.84
C SER A 160 20.10 3.39 -2.66
N ILE A 161 18.95 3.12 -2.04
CA ILE A 161 17.63 3.24 -2.67
C ILE A 161 17.33 4.69 -3.04
N ALA A 162 17.57 5.64 -2.12
CA ALA A 162 17.37 7.05 -2.40
C ALA A 162 18.26 7.53 -3.55
N ALA A 163 19.54 7.19 -3.53
CA ALA A 163 20.51 7.55 -4.59
C ALA A 163 20.15 6.92 -5.94
N ALA A 164 19.67 5.66 -5.95
CA ALA A 164 19.24 4.98 -7.17
C ALA A 164 17.99 5.63 -7.79
N ASN A 165 16.98 5.94 -6.97
CA ASN A 165 15.78 6.65 -7.44
C ASN A 165 16.12 8.05 -7.96
N GLU A 166 16.96 8.81 -7.25
CA GLU A 166 17.41 10.13 -7.68
C GLU A 166 18.16 10.06 -9.01
N LYS A 167 19.05 9.07 -9.18
CA LYS A 167 19.81 8.88 -10.42
C LYS A 167 18.89 8.64 -11.62
N VAL A 168 17.87 7.79 -11.49
CA VAL A 168 16.91 7.52 -12.56
C VAL A 168 16.02 8.76 -12.79
N ALA A 169 15.55 9.41 -11.73
CA ALA A 169 14.77 10.64 -11.85
C ALA A 169 15.56 11.72 -12.64
N ASN A 170 16.81 11.94 -12.31
CA ASN A 170 17.66 12.92 -13.00
C ASN A 170 17.95 12.52 -14.46
N LEU A 171 18.16 11.22 -14.73
CA LEU A 171 18.47 10.75 -16.09
C LEU A 171 17.30 10.94 -17.07
N PHE A 172 16.06 10.80 -16.56
CA PHE A 172 14.84 10.90 -17.36
C PHE A 172 14.03 12.18 -17.08
N GLU A 173 14.61 13.14 -16.35
CA GLU A 173 13.96 14.41 -15.99
C GLU A 173 12.60 14.22 -15.28
N LEU A 174 12.52 13.20 -14.42
CA LEU A 174 11.31 12.85 -13.66
C LEU A 174 11.25 13.59 -12.33
N PRO A 175 10.07 13.77 -11.74
CA PRO A 175 9.94 14.19 -10.35
C PRO A 175 10.66 13.22 -9.40
N GLY A 176 11.25 13.73 -8.31
CA GLY A 176 12.01 12.91 -7.35
C GLY A 176 11.20 11.81 -6.64
N ASN A 177 9.87 11.91 -6.67
CA ASN A 177 8.94 10.90 -6.14
C ASN A 177 8.29 10.03 -7.24
N PHE A 178 8.91 9.88 -8.41
CA PHE A 178 8.34 9.17 -9.57
C PHE A 178 7.86 7.75 -9.26
N VAL A 179 8.45 7.09 -8.26
CA VAL A 179 8.02 5.74 -7.80
C VAL A 179 6.57 5.74 -7.29
N SER A 180 6.07 6.90 -6.82
CA SER A 180 4.70 7.06 -6.28
C SER A 180 3.76 7.82 -7.23
N ILE A 181 4.20 8.10 -8.45
CA ILE A 181 3.37 8.77 -9.46
C ILE A 181 2.79 7.72 -10.39
N GLU A 182 1.46 7.73 -10.52
CA GLU A 182 0.78 6.81 -11.43
C GLU A 182 1.24 7.04 -12.87
N PRO A 183 1.73 5.98 -13.55
CA PRO A 183 2.12 6.09 -14.93
C PRO A 183 0.88 6.33 -15.81
N VAL A 184 0.98 7.27 -16.74
CA VAL A 184 -0.04 7.45 -17.80
C VAL A 184 0.12 6.35 -18.86
N ASN A 185 -0.99 5.75 -19.23
CA ASN A 185 -1.06 4.79 -20.34
C ASN A 185 -1.43 5.47 -21.64
#